data_ec9a3452814a0796aedc604225b1e7c1
#
_entry.id   ec9a3452814a0796aedc604225b1e7c1
#
_cell.length_a   1.000
_cell.length_b   1.000
_cell.length_c   1.000
_cell.angle_alpha   90.00
_cell.angle_beta   90.00
_cell.angle_gamma   90.00
#
_symmetry.space_group_name_H-M   'P 1'
#
loop_
_entity.id
_entity.type
_entity.pdbx_description
1 polymer ?
#
loop_
_entity_poly.entity_id
_entity_poly.type
_entity_poly.pdbx_seq_one_letter_code
_entity_poly.pdbx_strand_id
1 'polypeptide(L)'
;MKGQLLHKVFHTLTEAFQNCLRRFPSTVCFVLALTVYLVYLVATDLDDDRKLVMVLGYYFSIGTLLSLTLHLWSEEIKSKIKGVIVHIVMHVLLIADTVYLYSLSPEQSLTEIGIAHGAAILALWLSAFFLSFIKEKNDIPSWNFASYTVGAFVTANVVGLIMSGGISLLVFSLRQLFNVDVSWNCYLYILIICSVLLPMLLFLGMLPKDEQKHNREPQPSEFLNGTIHFLFLPLMAGYLLVLYVYAARIFISWELPTGWVSWLVVALMAGCIAIEFGLYPVRIQEKKPINEWIARWLPALVLPMLVLMTIGIIRRFNDYGVTINRLYLITLNIWCYIVCIGLVFTKARRISWIPISFSILFLLTSALPVNYASITRNIMRSSVEKELKRTNLKLPLTREQYDDWMESLPTETAVQVNDKFRYLRNWFGRKSIADLVDKDASFYSSKNYGTTDTTDDSDSFVSYSGKSSHQVSIQIPDGYHQFIAIPDGDIQDRYFHIPYDYLETGILPVPLTTQTNNKNDTIFIDLKTMEALDNHKYNQMPPTRFKCNSDRCLFMLTSFSLDYNKKRKDALRLRIEGYLFKK
;
A
#
# COMPACT_ATOMS: atom_id res chain seq x y z
N MET A 1 0.97 -48.82 -21.34
CA MET A 1 0.34 -48.03 -20.26
C MET A 1 0.86 -46.59 -20.12
N LYS A 2 2.19 -46.33 -20.03
CA LYS A 2 2.71 -44.93 -19.89
C LYS A 2 2.39 -44.01 -21.07
N GLY A 3 2.42 -44.49 -22.32
CA GLY A 3 2.11 -43.66 -23.50
C GLY A 3 0.64 -43.28 -23.64
N GLN A 4 -0.27 -44.14 -23.20
CA GLN A 4 -1.72 -43.84 -23.22
C GLN A 4 -2.12 -42.81 -22.16
N LEU A 5 -1.46 -42.80 -21.01
CA LEU A 5 -1.72 -41.82 -19.96
C LEU A 5 -1.22 -40.42 -20.35
N LEU A 6 -0.02 -40.35 -20.94
CA LEU A 6 0.52 -39.10 -21.49
C LEU A 6 -0.35 -38.54 -22.60
N HIS A 7 -0.80 -39.38 -23.53
CA HIS A 7 -1.70 -38.98 -24.62
C HIS A 7 -3.05 -38.48 -24.10
N LYS A 8 -3.61 -39.14 -23.09
CA LYS A 8 -4.87 -38.74 -22.47
C LYS A 8 -4.74 -37.42 -21.73
N VAL A 9 -3.66 -37.21 -20.98
CA VAL A 9 -3.37 -35.94 -20.30
C VAL A 9 -3.20 -34.81 -21.32
N PHE A 10 -2.41 -35.05 -22.38
CA PHE A 10 -2.20 -34.04 -23.44
C PHE A 10 -3.48 -33.69 -24.18
N HIS A 11 -4.32 -34.67 -24.47
CA HIS A 11 -5.63 -34.46 -25.09
C HIS A 11 -6.55 -33.64 -24.19
N THR A 12 -6.65 -33.98 -22.91
CA THR A 12 -7.46 -33.24 -21.94
C THR A 12 -7.01 -31.80 -21.77
N LEU A 13 -5.68 -31.55 -21.73
CA LEU A 13 -5.12 -30.20 -21.68
C LEU A 13 -5.40 -29.40 -22.96
N THR A 14 -5.29 -30.03 -24.12
CA THR A 14 -5.59 -29.39 -25.41
C THR A 14 -7.06 -29.04 -25.52
N GLU A 15 -7.97 -29.94 -25.12
CA GLU A 15 -9.41 -29.66 -25.09
C GLU A 15 -9.76 -28.55 -24.10
N ALA A 16 -9.18 -28.55 -22.91
CA ALA A 16 -9.38 -27.51 -21.92
C ALA A 16 -8.90 -26.13 -22.46
N PHE A 17 -7.74 -26.11 -23.11
CA PHE A 17 -7.21 -24.90 -23.74
C PHE A 17 -8.09 -24.41 -24.91
N GLN A 18 -8.54 -25.31 -25.78
CA GLN A 18 -9.46 -24.96 -26.88
C GLN A 18 -10.80 -24.44 -26.36
N ASN A 19 -11.35 -25.03 -25.31
CA ASN A 19 -12.56 -24.56 -24.67
C ASN A 19 -12.39 -23.18 -24.04
N CYS A 20 -11.24 -22.93 -23.41
CA CYS A 20 -10.88 -21.63 -22.87
C CYS A 20 -10.79 -20.56 -23.97
N LEU A 21 -10.11 -20.85 -25.09
CA LEU A 21 -10.02 -19.97 -26.25
C LEU A 21 -11.39 -19.65 -26.88
N ARG A 22 -12.28 -20.64 -26.95
CA ARG A 22 -13.63 -20.45 -27.51
C ARG A 22 -14.53 -19.61 -26.61
N ARG A 23 -14.39 -19.77 -25.28
CA ARG A 23 -15.23 -19.07 -24.29
C ARG A 23 -14.74 -17.65 -24.02
N PHE A 24 -13.41 -17.46 -23.88
CA PHE A 24 -12.78 -16.21 -23.47
C PHE A 24 -11.71 -15.72 -24.46
N PRO A 25 -12.03 -15.54 -25.76
CA PRO A 25 -11.00 -15.27 -26.77
C PRO A 25 -10.19 -14.01 -26.49
N SER A 26 -10.83 -12.89 -26.20
CA SER A 26 -10.12 -11.63 -25.91
C SER A 26 -9.34 -11.68 -24.60
N THR A 27 -9.88 -12.35 -23.57
CA THR A 27 -9.16 -12.52 -22.29
C THR A 27 -7.87 -13.30 -22.49
N VAL A 28 -7.93 -14.41 -23.25
CA VAL A 28 -6.73 -15.21 -23.55
C VAL A 28 -5.72 -14.41 -24.37
N CYS A 29 -6.17 -13.61 -25.35
CA CYS A 29 -5.28 -12.72 -26.09
C CYS A 29 -4.58 -11.71 -25.17
N PHE A 30 -5.28 -11.10 -24.22
CA PHE A 30 -4.68 -10.18 -23.26
C PHE A 30 -3.70 -10.89 -22.31
N VAL A 31 -4.01 -12.11 -21.83
CA VAL A 31 -3.11 -12.91 -20.99
C VAL A 31 -1.82 -13.25 -21.74
N LEU A 32 -1.92 -13.67 -23.01
CA LEU A 32 -0.76 -13.95 -23.85
C LEU A 32 0.06 -12.67 -24.10
N ALA A 33 -0.60 -11.57 -24.43
CA ALA A 33 0.05 -10.28 -24.64
C ALA A 33 0.78 -9.79 -23.37
N LEU A 34 0.14 -9.92 -22.21
CA LEU A 34 0.76 -9.61 -20.91
C LEU A 34 1.99 -10.49 -20.66
N THR A 35 1.89 -11.80 -20.93
CA THR A 35 3.00 -12.73 -20.76
C THR A 35 4.18 -12.37 -21.65
N VAL A 36 3.92 -12.14 -22.94
CA VAL A 36 4.95 -11.72 -23.91
C VAL A 36 5.58 -10.40 -23.50
N TYR A 37 4.76 -9.47 -23.07
CA TYR A 37 5.21 -8.17 -22.57
C TYR A 37 6.15 -8.32 -21.36
N LEU A 38 5.78 -9.13 -20.35
CA LEU A 38 6.62 -9.39 -19.19
C LEU A 38 7.94 -10.10 -19.55
N VAL A 39 7.90 -11.06 -20.49
CA VAL A 39 9.12 -11.71 -21.01
C VAL A 39 10.01 -10.70 -21.73
N TYR A 40 9.43 -9.81 -22.53
CA TYR A 40 10.14 -8.74 -23.20
C TYR A 40 10.83 -7.80 -22.21
N LEU A 41 10.16 -7.42 -21.11
CA LEU A 41 10.75 -6.59 -20.05
C LEU A 41 11.99 -7.23 -19.40
N VAL A 42 11.97 -8.56 -19.20
CA VAL A 42 13.11 -9.28 -18.64
C VAL A 42 14.25 -9.41 -19.65
N ALA A 43 13.94 -9.46 -20.96
CA ALA A 43 14.92 -9.62 -22.03
C ALA A 43 15.65 -8.30 -22.39
N THR A 44 15.01 -7.16 -22.11
CA THR A 44 15.53 -5.84 -22.48
C THR A 44 15.80 -5.00 -21.24
N ASP A 45 17.03 -4.48 -21.10
CA ASP A 45 17.35 -3.45 -20.09
C ASP A 45 16.73 -2.11 -20.54
N LEU A 46 15.48 -1.89 -20.16
CA LEU A 46 14.74 -0.69 -20.54
C LEU A 46 15.04 0.47 -19.59
N ASP A 47 16.07 1.25 -19.91
CA ASP A 47 16.31 2.53 -19.21
C ASP A 47 15.60 3.73 -19.86
N ASP A 48 15.24 3.65 -21.15
CA ASP A 48 14.85 4.82 -21.94
C ASP A 48 13.40 5.29 -21.84
N ASP A 49 12.41 4.45 -21.54
CA ASP A 49 11.00 4.89 -21.47
C ASP A 49 10.18 4.17 -20.40
N ARG A 50 10.53 4.39 -19.13
CA ARG A 50 9.82 3.81 -17.97
C ARG A 50 8.32 4.10 -17.99
N LYS A 51 7.89 5.24 -18.56
CA LYS A 51 6.48 5.62 -18.61
C LYS A 51 5.68 4.75 -19.58
N LEU A 52 6.21 4.53 -20.77
CA LEU A 52 5.58 3.63 -21.75
C LEU A 52 5.44 2.22 -21.19
N VAL A 53 6.49 1.76 -20.53
CA VAL A 53 6.51 0.45 -19.86
C VAL A 53 5.36 0.34 -18.84
N MET A 54 5.23 1.30 -17.92
CA MET A 54 4.16 1.26 -16.91
C MET A 54 2.76 1.30 -17.52
N VAL A 55 2.55 2.14 -18.53
CA VAL A 55 1.26 2.34 -19.19
C VAL A 55 0.84 1.12 -20.02
N LEU A 56 1.78 0.45 -20.69
CA LEU A 56 1.50 -0.81 -21.39
C LEU A 56 1.19 -1.95 -20.41
N GLY A 57 1.93 -2.03 -19.29
CA GLY A 57 1.64 -2.99 -18.24
C GLY A 57 0.23 -2.82 -17.65
N TYR A 58 -0.18 -1.57 -17.42
CA TYR A 58 -1.54 -1.22 -17.04
C TYR A 58 -2.55 -1.70 -18.08
N TYR A 59 -2.36 -1.36 -19.36
CA TYR A 59 -3.25 -1.73 -20.45
C TYR A 59 -3.51 -3.25 -20.54
N PHE A 60 -2.45 -4.06 -20.54
CA PHE A 60 -2.59 -5.50 -20.64
C PHE A 60 -3.21 -6.12 -19.39
N SER A 61 -2.84 -5.63 -18.19
CA SER A 61 -3.38 -6.15 -16.94
C SER A 61 -4.87 -5.83 -16.79
N ILE A 62 -5.26 -4.58 -16.99
CA ILE A 62 -6.66 -4.16 -16.88
C ILE A 62 -7.48 -4.71 -18.05
N GLY A 63 -6.91 -4.79 -19.26
CA GLY A 63 -7.54 -5.42 -20.41
C GLY A 63 -7.91 -6.89 -20.14
N THR A 64 -7.06 -7.63 -19.42
CA THR A 64 -7.37 -9.01 -19.01
C THR A 64 -8.59 -9.06 -18.08
N LEU A 65 -8.63 -8.24 -17.04
CA LEU A 65 -9.74 -8.19 -16.08
C LEU A 65 -11.04 -7.69 -16.75
N LEU A 66 -10.95 -6.64 -17.54
CA LEU A 66 -12.08 -6.07 -18.30
C LEU A 66 -12.67 -7.10 -19.26
N SER A 67 -11.83 -7.74 -20.08
CA SER A 67 -12.27 -8.78 -21.01
C SER A 67 -12.97 -9.92 -20.30
N LEU A 68 -12.43 -10.40 -19.17
CA LEU A 68 -13.04 -11.46 -18.37
C LEU A 68 -14.43 -11.06 -17.87
N THR A 69 -14.53 -9.88 -17.26
CA THR A 69 -15.80 -9.37 -16.73
C THR A 69 -16.84 -9.20 -17.82
N LEU A 70 -16.44 -8.64 -18.97
CA LEU A 70 -17.34 -8.46 -20.10
C LEU A 70 -17.80 -9.79 -20.71
N HIS A 71 -16.92 -10.79 -20.80
CA HIS A 71 -17.32 -12.13 -21.28
C HIS A 71 -18.33 -12.78 -20.33
N LEU A 72 -18.07 -12.77 -19.02
CA LEU A 72 -18.99 -13.32 -18.01
C LEU A 72 -20.36 -12.65 -18.07
N TRP A 73 -20.40 -11.34 -18.28
CA TRP A 73 -21.63 -10.58 -18.41
C TRP A 73 -22.33 -10.80 -19.76
N SER A 74 -21.58 -10.90 -20.87
CA SER A 74 -22.15 -11.08 -22.21
C SER A 74 -22.83 -12.43 -22.37
N GLU A 75 -22.47 -13.45 -21.58
CA GLU A 75 -23.18 -14.73 -21.50
C GLU A 75 -24.66 -14.56 -21.11
N GLU A 76 -25.00 -13.49 -20.36
CA GLU A 76 -26.37 -13.19 -19.91
C GLU A 76 -27.18 -12.36 -20.92
N ILE A 77 -26.55 -11.91 -22.01
CA ILE A 77 -27.20 -11.06 -23.00
C ILE A 77 -27.73 -11.93 -24.13
N LYS A 78 -29.04 -11.89 -24.35
CA LYS A 78 -29.69 -12.62 -25.46
C LYS A 78 -29.17 -12.24 -26.87
N SER A 79 -28.72 -11.00 -27.04
CA SER A 79 -28.23 -10.49 -28.32
C SER A 79 -26.71 -10.52 -28.40
N LYS A 80 -26.14 -11.44 -29.18
CA LYS A 80 -24.70 -11.52 -29.43
C LYS A 80 -24.11 -10.20 -29.95
N ILE A 81 -24.85 -9.48 -30.82
CA ILE A 81 -24.41 -8.19 -31.38
C ILE A 81 -24.23 -7.14 -30.29
N LYS A 82 -25.17 -7.05 -29.34
CA LYS A 82 -25.04 -6.11 -28.20
C LYS A 82 -23.82 -6.43 -27.33
N GLY A 83 -23.55 -7.71 -27.08
CA GLY A 83 -22.35 -8.13 -26.35
C GLY A 83 -21.08 -7.67 -27.07
N VAL A 84 -20.95 -7.92 -28.36
CA VAL A 84 -19.79 -7.50 -29.16
C VAL A 84 -19.62 -5.98 -29.18
N ILE A 85 -20.70 -5.22 -29.35
CA ILE A 85 -20.64 -3.75 -29.33
C ILE A 85 -20.10 -3.25 -27.98
N VAL A 86 -20.60 -3.77 -26.87
CA VAL A 86 -20.14 -3.38 -25.55
C VAL A 86 -18.66 -3.71 -25.34
N HIS A 87 -18.21 -4.90 -25.78
CA HIS A 87 -16.79 -5.25 -25.75
C HIS A 87 -15.94 -4.23 -26.52
N ILE A 88 -16.33 -3.89 -27.77
CA ILE A 88 -15.58 -2.92 -28.58
C ILE A 88 -15.55 -1.55 -27.89
N VAL A 89 -16.69 -1.04 -27.45
CA VAL A 89 -16.78 0.27 -26.78
C VAL A 89 -15.91 0.33 -25.55
N MET A 90 -15.98 -0.69 -24.68
CA MET A 90 -15.21 -0.70 -23.43
C MET A 90 -13.70 -0.84 -23.68
N HIS A 91 -13.28 -1.60 -24.68
CA HIS A 91 -11.86 -1.66 -25.05
C HIS A 91 -11.36 -0.37 -25.71
N VAL A 92 -12.18 0.30 -26.50
CA VAL A 92 -11.85 1.64 -27.06
C VAL A 92 -11.69 2.65 -25.91
N LEU A 93 -12.57 2.61 -24.90
CA LEU A 93 -12.43 3.46 -23.71
C LEU A 93 -11.14 3.15 -22.93
N LEU A 94 -10.77 1.87 -22.78
CA LEU A 94 -9.52 1.48 -22.13
C LEU A 94 -8.30 1.99 -22.92
N ILE A 95 -8.33 1.93 -24.25
CA ILE A 95 -7.26 2.50 -25.09
C ILE A 95 -7.19 4.02 -24.91
N ALA A 96 -8.32 4.72 -24.93
CA ALA A 96 -8.37 6.16 -24.73
C ALA A 96 -7.82 6.56 -23.36
N ASP A 97 -8.17 5.82 -22.30
CA ASP A 97 -7.65 6.01 -20.96
C ASP A 97 -6.13 5.76 -20.89
N THR A 98 -5.66 4.70 -21.54
CA THR A 98 -4.22 4.36 -21.65
C THR A 98 -3.43 5.48 -22.34
N VAL A 99 -3.96 6.02 -23.44
CA VAL A 99 -3.36 7.16 -24.17
C VAL A 99 -3.38 8.42 -23.29
N TYR A 100 -4.46 8.65 -22.56
CA TYR A 100 -4.54 9.76 -21.60
C TYR A 100 -3.46 9.64 -20.51
N LEU A 101 -3.28 8.47 -19.89
CA LEU A 101 -2.22 8.22 -18.91
C LEU A 101 -0.82 8.47 -19.50
N TYR A 102 -0.59 8.07 -20.74
CA TYR A 102 0.66 8.33 -21.43
C TYR A 102 0.88 9.83 -21.70
N SER A 103 -0.17 10.61 -21.97
CA SER A 103 -0.08 12.04 -22.25
C SER A 103 0.22 12.90 -21.00
N LEU A 104 0.02 12.38 -19.79
CA LEU A 104 0.24 13.12 -18.54
C LEU A 104 1.71 13.57 -18.40
N SER A 105 1.93 14.80 -17.98
CA SER A 105 3.30 15.30 -17.73
C SER A 105 3.88 14.70 -16.43
N PRO A 106 5.22 14.46 -16.34
CA PRO A 106 5.86 13.92 -15.13
C PRO A 106 5.65 14.79 -13.88
N GLU A 107 5.42 16.08 -14.06
CA GLU A 107 5.19 17.04 -12.97
C GLU A 107 3.74 17.03 -12.45
N GLN A 108 2.83 16.33 -13.12
CA GLN A 108 1.43 16.31 -12.73
C GLN A 108 1.23 15.29 -11.60
N SER A 109 0.50 15.70 -10.57
CA SER A 109 0.13 14.76 -9.51
C SER A 109 -0.81 13.67 -10.04
N LEU A 110 -0.43 12.42 -9.78
CA LEU A 110 -1.22 11.25 -10.16
C LEU A 110 -2.23 10.84 -9.07
N THR A 111 -2.31 11.56 -7.95
CA THR A 111 -3.13 11.15 -6.78
C THR A 111 -4.61 11.03 -7.13
N GLU A 112 -5.21 12.04 -7.75
CA GLU A 112 -6.63 12.01 -8.12
C GLU A 112 -6.91 10.91 -9.14
N ILE A 113 -6.05 10.79 -10.14
CA ILE A 113 -6.14 9.79 -11.20
C ILE A 113 -5.96 8.39 -10.63
N GLY A 114 -4.93 8.18 -9.80
CA GLY A 114 -4.64 6.89 -9.17
C GLY A 114 -5.77 6.41 -8.25
N ILE A 115 -6.40 7.30 -7.51
CA ILE A 115 -7.57 6.99 -6.67
C ILE A 115 -8.76 6.59 -7.55
N ALA A 116 -9.03 7.33 -8.62
CA ALA A 116 -10.13 7.03 -9.54
C ALA A 116 -9.92 5.67 -10.25
N HIS A 117 -8.71 5.40 -10.72
CA HIS A 117 -8.36 4.10 -11.33
C HIS A 117 -8.44 2.97 -10.31
N GLY A 118 -7.92 3.16 -9.09
CA GLY A 118 -8.05 2.16 -8.03
C GLY A 118 -9.51 1.81 -7.71
N ALA A 119 -10.38 2.81 -7.67
CA ALA A 119 -11.81 2.61 -7.48
C ALA A 119 -12.47 1.89 -8.67
N ALA A 120 -12.10 2.26 -9.90
CA ALA A 120 -12.62 1.62 -11.11
C ALA A 120 -12.18 0.14 -11.21
N ILE A 121 -10.91 -0.16 -10.89
CA ILE A 121 -10.37 -1.53 -10.88
C ILE A 121 -11.09 -2.38 -9.83
N LEU A 122 -11.26 -1.85 -8.62
CA LEU A 122 -11.96 -2.56 -7.55
C LEU A 122 -13.42 -2.82 -7.91
N ALA A 123 -14.12 -1.82 -8.48
CA ALA A 123 -15.49 -1.98 -8.93
C ALA A 123 -15.60 -2.99 -10.08
N LEU A 124 -14.68 -2.98 -11.02
CA LEU A 124 -14.59 -3.95 -12.10
C LEU A 124 -14.37 -5.36 -11.57
N TRP A 125 -13.44 -5.53 -10.64
CA TRP A 125 -13.16 -6.81 -10.01
C TRP A 125 -14.37 -7.37 -9.25
N LEU A 126 -15.02 -6.54 -8.43
CA LEU A 126 -16.23 -6.94 -7.71
C LEU A 126 -17.39 -7.24 -8.69
N SER A 127 -17.54 -6.45 -9.76
CA SER A 127 -18.60 -6.63 -10.74
C SER A 127 -18.54 -7.99 -11.45
N ALA A 128 -17.36 -8.59 -11.60
CA ALA A 128 -17.20 -9.93 -12.16
C ALA A 128 -18.01 -10.99 -11.37
N PHE A 129 -18.23 -10.79 -10.07
CA PHE A 129 -18.96 -11.74 -9.22
C PHE A 129 -20.48 -11.52 -9.18
N PHE A 130 -20.97 -10.30 -9.38
CA PHE A 130 -22.40 -10.03 -9.21
C PHE A 130 -23.11 -9.54 -10.48
N LEU A 131 -22.37 -8.99 -11.46
CA LEU A 131 -22.98 -8.36 -12.64
C LEU A 131 -23.85 -9.34 -13.45
N SER A 132 -23.40 -10.59 -13.58
CA SER A 132 -24.14 -11.65 -14.26
C SER A 132 -25.42 -12.09 -13.52
N PHE A 133 -25.54 -11.80 -12.22
CA PHE A 133 -26.60 -12.29 -11.35
C PHE A 133 -27.61 -11.22 -10.91
N ILE A 134 -27.52 -9.98 -11.43
CA ILE A 134 -28.41 -8.87 -11.04
C ILE A 134 -29.91 -9.22 -11.21
N LYS A 135 -30.24 -10.07 -12.17
CA LYS A 135 -31.62 -10.48 -12.46
C LYS A 135 -32.09 -11.66 -11.63
N GLU A 136 -31.23 -12.29 -10.86
CA GLU A 136 -31.58 -13.43 -10.02
C GLU A 136 -32.42 -13.02 -8.81
N LYS A 137 -33.40 -13.86 -8.47
CA LYS A 137 -34.31 -13.58 -7.34
C LYS A 137 -33.67 -13.86 -5.97
N ASN A 138 -32.64 -14.70 -5.92
CA ASN A 138 -31.89 -15.03 -4.71
C ASN A 138 -30.38 -14.91 -4.98
N ASP A 139 -29.58 -14.89 -3.93
CA ASP A 139 -28.14 -14.67 -4.00
C ASP A 139 -27.30 -15.96 -4.04
N ILE A 140 -27.98 -17.15 -4.03
CA ILE A 140 -27.28 -18.45 -4.05
C ILE A 140 -26.44 -18.64 -5.34
N PRO A 141 -26.95 -18.37 -6.56
CA PRO A 141 -26.13 -18.49 -7.76
C PRO A 141 -24.88 -17.62 -7.72
N SER A 142 -25.02 -16.36 -7.29
CA SER A 142 -23.89 -15.43 -7.17
C SER A 142 -22.87 -15.92 -6.12
N TRP A 143 -23.34 -16.42 -4.98
CA TRP A 143 -22.49 -16.98 -3.94
C TRP A 143 -21.74 -18.25 -4.40
N ASN A 144 -22.47 -19.20 -5.01
CA ASN A 144 -21.89 -20.42 -5.56
C ASN A 144 -20.81 -20.08 -6.60
N PHE A 145 -21.13 -19.17 -7.54
CA PHE A 145 -20.19 -18.71 -8.54
C PHE A 145 -18.94 -18.07 -7.91
N ALA A 146 -19.13 -17.18 -6.93
CA ALA A 146 -18.00 -16.54 -6.23
C ALA A 146 -17.13 -17.59 -5.50
N SER A 147 -17.75 -18.54 -4.79
CA SER A 147 -17.04 -19.62 -4.10
C SER A 147 -16.22 -20.50 -5.06
N TYR A 148 -16.83 -20.92 -6.17
CA TYR A 148 -16.13 -21.68 -7.22
C TYR A 148 -14.99 -20.88 -7.85
N THR A 149 -15.24 -19.61 -8.15
CA THR A 149 -14.24 -18.74 -8.78
C THR A 149 -13.04 -18.53 -7.86
N VAL A 150 -13.27 -18.29 -6.56
CA VAL A 150 -12.19 -18.16 -5.58
C VAL A 150 -11.45 -19.50 -5.44
N GLY A 151 -12.15 -20.62 -5.36
CA GLY A 151 -11.54 -21.95 -5.32
C GLY A 151 -10.69 -22.25 -6.55
N ALA A 152 -11.21 -21.95 -7.75
CA ALA A 152 -10.49 -22.09 -9.01
C ALA A 152 -9.23 -21.21 -9.06
N PHE A 153 -9.34 -19.95 -8.61
CA PHE A 153 -8.20 -19.03 -8.55
C PHE A 153 -7.11 -19.53 -7.60
N VAL A 154 -7.48 -19.95 -6.39
CA VAL A 154 -6.50 -20.49 -5.42
C VAL A 154 -5.85 -21.76 -5.97
N THR A 155 -6.63 -22.69 -6.51
CA THR A 155 -6.11 -23.95 -7.07
C THR A 155 -5.15 -23.68 -8.23
N ALA A 156 -5.53 -22.82 -9.17
CA ALA A 156 -4.69 -22.46 -10.31
C ALA A 156 -3.34 -21.85 -9.87
N ASN A 157 -3.38 -20.94 -8.89
CA ASN A 157 -2.15 -20.33 -8.36
C ASN A 157 -1.28 -21.31 -7.58
N VAL A 158 -1.86 -22.21 -6.78
CA VAL A 158 -1.09 -23.26 -6.09
C VAL A 158 -0.38 -24.17 -7.09
N VAL A 159 -1.08 -24.58 -8.17
CA VAL A 159 -0.46 -25.37 -9.25
C VAL A 159 0.67 -24.58 -9.91
N GLY A 160 0.46 -23.32 -10.23
CA GLY A 160 1.48 -22.44 -10.81
C GLY A 160 2.72 -22.30 -9.93
N LEU A 161 2.53 -22.10 -8.62
CA LEU A 161 3.63 -21.99 -7.65
C LEU A 161 4.42 -23.31 -7.53
N ILE A 162 3.75 -24.46 -7.48
CA ILE A 162 4.40 -25.77 -7.44
C ILE A 162 5.20 -25.99 -8.73
N MET A 163 4.65 -25.67 -9.88
CA MET A 163 5.33 -25.79 -11.18
C MET A 163 6.54 -24.86 -11.25
N SER A 164 6.38 -23.60 -10.86
CA SER A 164 7.48 -22.64 -10.83
C SER A 164 8.62 -23.09 -9.91
N GLY A 165 8.30 -23.51 -8.69
CA GLY A 165 9.28 -24.03 -7.73
C GLY A 165 9.96 -25.30 -8.21
N GLY A 166 9.20 -26.25 -8.75
CA GLY A 166 9.73 -27.51 -9.26
C GLY A 166 10.67 -27.33 -10.45
N ILE A 167 10.29 -26.52 -11.44
CA ILE A 167 11.13 -26.25 -12.60
C ILE A 167 12.37 -25.43 -12.20
N SER A 168 12.21 -24.44 -11.32
CA SER A 168 13.34 -23.65 -10.82
C SER A 168 14.34 -24.51 -10.05
N LEU A 169 13.85 -25.46 -9.22
CA LEU A 169 14.70 -26.41 -8.51
C LEU A 169 15.44 -27.35 -9.47
N LEU A 170 14.78 -27.80 -10.54
CA LEU A 170 15.39 -28.62 -11.57
C LEU A 170 16.51 -27.86 -12.28
N VAL A 171 16.26 -26.63 -12.72
CA VAL A 171 17.28 -25.77 -13.35
C VAL A 171 18.44 -25.49 -12.40
N PHE A 172 18.15 -25.22 -11.13
CA PHE A 172 19.16 -25.03 -10.09
C PHE A 172 20.03 -26.30 -9.91
N SER A 173 19.42 -27.49 -9.91
CA SER A 173 20.13 -28.76 -9.80
C SER A 173 21.03 -29.00 -11.00
N LEU A 174 20.60 -28.70 -12.22
CA LEU A 174 21.43 -28.77 -13.42
C LEU A 174 22.64 -27.84 -13.32
N ARG A 175 22.45 -26.62 -12.85
CA ARG A 175 23.54 -25.67 -12.60
C ARG A 175 24.57 -26.22 -11.61
N GLN A 176 24.10 -26.75 -10.47
CA GLN A 176 24.98 -27.21 -9.40
C GLN A 176 25.69 -28.55 -9.71
N LEU A 177 24.98 -29.48 -10.36
CA LEU A 177 25.54 -30.84 -10.61
C LEU A 177 26.33 -30.91 -11.89
N PHE A 178 25.93 -30.17 -12.92
CA PHE A 178 26.54 -30.26 -14.26
C PHE A 178 27.32 -28.99 -14.64
N ASN A 179 27.42 -28.02 -13.73
CA ASN A 179 28.13 -26.76 -13.93
C ASN A 179 27.67 -25.98 -15.19
N VAL A 180 26.37 -26.11 -15.52
CA VAL A 180 25.77 -25.38 -16.64
C VAL A 180 25.58 -23.91 -16.23
N ASP A 181 26.10 -23.02 -17.05
CA ASP A 181 25.91 -21.59 -16.79
C ASP A 181 24.48 -21.18 -17.18
N VAL A 182 23.67 -20.87 -16.17
CA VAL A 182 22.27 -20.46 -16.32
C VAL A 182 22.12 -19.03 -15.87
N SER A 183 21.69 -18.17 -16.78
CA SER A 183 21.37 -16.77 -16.50
C SER A 183 20.26 -16.66 -15.45
N TRP A 184 20.32 -15.63 -14.60
CA TRP A 184 19.25 -15.27 -13.65
C TRP A 184 17.92 -15.05 -14.35
N ASN A 185 17.92 -14.49 -15.55
CA ASN A 185 16.71 -14.25 -16.35
C ASN A 185 15.91 -15.54 -16.64
N CYS A 186 16.57 -16.70 -16.69
CA CYS A 186 15.88 -17.98 -16.86
C CYS A 186 14.86 -18.24 -15.75
N TYR A 187 15.21 -17.94 -14.50
CA TYR A 187 14.28 -18.08 -13.36
C TYR A 187 13.12 -17.11 -13.45
N LEU A 188 13.35 -15.89 -13.95
CA LEU A 188 12.28 -14.92 -14.18
C LEU A 188 11.32 -15.36 -15.29
N TYR A 189 11.83 -15.95 -16.39
CA TYR A 189 10.97 -16.53 -17.43
C TYR A 189 10.12 -17.69 -16.90
N ILE A 190 10.70 -18.58 -16.09
CA ILE A 190 9.96 -19.67 -15.44
C ILE A 190 8.87 -19.09 -14.56
N LEU A 191 9.20 -18.08 -13.75
CA LEU A 191 8.24 -17.41 -12.88
C LEU A 191 7.08 -16.80 -13.67
N ILE A 192 7.35 -16.07 -14.76
CA ILE A 192 6.32 -15.44 -15.59
C ILE A 192 5.41 -16.49 -16.21
N ILE A 193 5.97 -17.53 -16.82
CA ILE A 193 5.16 -18.56 -17.49
C ILE A 193 4.35 -19.36 -16.47
N CYS A 194 4.96 -19.78 -15.36
CA CYS A 194 4.31 -20.64 -14.39
C CYS A 194 3.44 -19.90 -13.38
N SER A 195 3.64 -18.59 -13.14
CA SER A 195 2.84 -17.83 -12.17
C SER A 195 1.88 -16.82 -12.81
N VAL A 196 2.00 -16.53 -14.11
CA VAL A 196 1.06 -15.66 -14.83
C VAL A 196 0.29 -16.45 -15.87
N LEU A 197 0.97 -17.00 -16.89
CA LEU A 197 0.29 -17.64 -18.02
C LEU A 197 -0.46 -18.90 -17.59
N LEU A 198 0.22 -19.84 -16.96
CA LEU A 198 -0.35 -21.15 -16.60
C LEU A 198 -1.53 -21.00 -15.62
N PRO A 199 -1.42 -20.27 -14.49
CA PRO A 199 -2.55 -20.11 -13.57
C PRO A 199 -3.74 -19.40 -14.20
N MET A 200 -3.51 -18.38 -15.04
CA MET A 200 -4.61 -17.69 -15.72
C MET A 200 -5.38 -18.60 -16.67
N LEU A 201 -4.69 -19.41 -17.48
CA LEU A 201 -5.33 -20.36 -18.38
C LEU A 201 -6.08 -21.45 -17.62
N LEU A 202 -5.49 -21.99 -16.56
CA LEU A 202 -6.14 -22.97 -15.69
C LEU A 202 -7.38 -22.38 -15.02
N PHE A 203 -7.27 -21.18 -14.46
CA PHE A 203 -8.37 -20.47 -13.84
C PHE A 203 -9.54 -20.27 -14.82
N LEU A 204 -9.29 -19.75 -16.03
CA LEU A 204 -10.31 -19.56 -17.04
C LEU A 204 -10.99 -20.88 -17.44
N GLY A 205 -10.23 -21.98 -17.51
CA GLY A 205 -10.75 -23.31 -17.82
C GLY A 205 -11.62 -23.91 -16.71
N MET A 206 -11.40 -23.51 -15.46
CA MET A 206 -12.14 -23.98 -14.28
C MET A 206 -13.40 -23.17 -13.99
N LEU A 207 -13.62 -22.02 -14.64
CA LEU A 207 -14.78 -21.18 -14.35
C LEU A 207 -16.11 -21.89 -14.70
N PRO A 208 -17.10 -21.89 -13.79
CA PRO A 208 -18.41 -22.49 -14.03
C PRO A 208 -19.09 -21.91 -15.26
N LYS A 209 -19.80 -22.73 -16.01
CA LYS A 209 -20.51 -22.33 -17.24
C LYS A 209 -21.95 -22.88 -17.24
N ASP A 210 -22.81 -22.27 -18.05
CA ASP A 210 -24.18 -22.72 -18.31
C ASP A 210 -24.97 -22.97 -17.01
N GLU A 211 -25.55 -24.16 -16.85
CA GLU A 211 -26.33 -24.53 -15.67
C GLU A 211 -25.53 -24.51 -14.35
N GLN A 212 -24.23 -24.81 -14.40
CA GLN A 212 -23.36 -24.76 -13.22
C GLN A 212 -23.17 -23.32 -12.72
N LYS A 213 -23.12 -22.33 -13.63
CA LYS A 213 -23.00 -20.90 -13.29
C LYS A 213 -24.23 -20.43 -12.53
N HIS A 214 -25.43 -20.88 -12.93
CA HIS A 214 -26.72 -20.48 -12.35
C HIS A 214 -27.29 -21.50 -11.36
N ASN A 215 -26.44 -22.34 -10.76
CA ASN A 215 -26.89 -23.33 -9.81
C ASN A 215 -27.56 -22.66 -8.60
N ARG A 216 -28.85 -22.95 -8.40
CA ARG A 216 -29.70 -22.42 -7.32
C ARG A 216 -29.73 -23.25 -6.07
N GLU A 217 -29.09 -24.43 -6.08
CA GLU A 217 -28.96 -25.27 -4.89
C GLU A 217 -27.83 -24.73 -4.01
N PRO A 218 -28.11 -24.51 -2.70
CA PRO A 218 -27.05 -24.12 -1.78
C PRO A 218 -25.97 -25.21 -1.73
N GLN A 219 -24.70 -24.80 -1.92
CA GLN A 219 -23.57 -25.72 -1.85
C GLN A 219 -22.65 -25.33 -0.68
N PRO A 220 -23.01 -25.69 0.56
CA PRO A 220 -22.19 -25.41 1.72
C PRO A 220 -20.90 -26.23 1.67
N SER A 221 -19.79 -25.57 1.93
CA SER A 221 -18.52 -26.25 2.16
C SER A 221 -18.41 -26.62 3.65
N GLU A 222 -18.29 -27.91 3.95
CA GLU A 222 -18.08 -28.38 5.32
C GLU A 222 -16.80 -27.82 5.92
N PHE A 223 -15.74 -27.73 5.12
CA PHE A 223 -14.48 -27.11 5.51
C PHE A 223 -14.67 -25.63 5.89
N LEU A 224 -15.36 -24.85 5.05
CA LEU A 224 -15.60 -23.43 5.32
C LEU A 224 -16.48 -23.25 6.56
N ASN A 225 -17.54 -24.06 6.70
CA ASN A 225 -18.42 -24.03 7.85
C ASN A 225 -17.66 -24.37 9.14
N GLY A 226 -16.85 -25.43 9.13
CA GLY A 226 -16.00 -25.81 10.26
C GLY A 226 -15.00 -24.69 10.61
N THR A 227 -14.32 -24.14 9.62
CA THR A 227 -13.37 -23.03 9.81
C THR A 227 -14.04 -21.82 10.44
N ILE A 228 -15.25 -21.45 10.00
CA ILE A 228 -15.98 -20.32 10.57
C ILE A 228 -16.34 -20.58 12.04
N HIS A 229 -16.91 -21.75 12.35
CA HIS A 229 -17.37 -22.04 13.71
C HIS A 229 -16.23 -22.25 14.71
N PHE A 230 -15.15 -22.93 14.30
CA PHE A 230 -14.06 -23.30 15.22
C PHE A 230 -12.91 -22.29 15.25
N LEU A 231 -12.75 -21.47 14.21
CA LEU A 231 -11.65 -20.50 14.13
C LEU A 231 -12.14 -19.06 14.12
N PHE A 232 -12.97 -18.67 13.14
CA PHE A 232 -13.35 -17.27 12.97
C PHE A 232 -14.29 -16.76 14.05
N LEU A 233 -15.29 -17.51 14.47
CA LEU A 233 -16.24 -17.07 15.50
C LEU A 233 -15.60 -16.89 16.88
N PRO A 234 -14.78 -17.84 17.40
CA PRO A 234 -14.06 -17.64 18.66
C PRO A 234 -13.08 -16.46 18.60
N LEU A 235 -12.36 -16.33 17.48
CA LEU A 235 -11.46 -15.19 17.26
C LEU A 235 -12.23 -13.86 17.25
N MET A 236 -13.35 -13.79 16.56
CA MET A 236 -14.21 -12.63 16.50
C MET A 236 -14.80 -12.28 17.86
N ALA A 237 -15.24 -13.29 18.63
CA ALA A 237 -15.74 -13.09 19.98
C ALA A 237 -14.66 -12.51 20.92
N GLY A 238 -13.45 -13.06 20.87
CA GLY A 238 -12.30 -12.53 21.61
C GLY A 238 -11.96 -11.10 21.20
N TYR A 239 -11.99 -10.83 19.91
CA TYR A 239 -11.72 -9.49 19.39
C TYR A 239 -12.79 -8.46 19.81
N LEU A 240 -14.07 -8.84 19.73
CA LEU A 240 -15.19 -8.04 20.27
C LEU A 240 -15.02 -7.79 21.77
N LEU A 241 -14.69 -8.82 22.55
CA LEU A 241 -14.47 -8.67 24.00
C LEU A 241 -13.41 -7.62 24.30
N VAL A 242 -12.25 -7.69 23.64
CA VAL A 242 -11.15 -6.72 23.82
C VAL A 242 -11.64 -5.31 23.48
N LEU A 243 -12.34 -5.11 22.38
CA LEU A 243 -12.85 -3.80 21.97
C LEU A 243 -13.91 -3.27 22.95
N TYR A 244 -14.78 -4.12 23.48
CA TYR A 244 -15.76 -3.73 24.49
C TYR A 244 -15.11 -3.33 25.82
N VAL A 245 -14.10 -4.08 26.28
CA VAL A 245 -13.30 -3.72 27.47
C VAL A 245 -12.59 -2.38 27.25
N TYR A 246 -12.04 -2.16 26.05
CA TYR A 246 -11.42 -0.89 25.70
C TYR A 246 -12.43 0.26 25.66
N ALA A 247 -13.63 0.04 25.09
CA ALA A 247 -14.71 1.02 25.11
C ALA A 247 -15.15 1.37 26.54
N ALA A 248 -15.29 0.37 27.41
CA ALA A 248 -15.60 0.58 28.82
C ALA A 248 -14.51 1.42 29.53
N ARG A 249 -13.24 1.15 29.25
CA ARG A 249 -12.13 1.97 29.76
C ARG A 249 -12.25 3.43 29.32
N ILE A 250 -12.54 3.70 28.04
CA ILE A 250 -12.74 5.05 27.53
C ILE A 250 -13.89 5.78 28.27
N PHE A 251 -15.02 5.07 28.52
CA PHE A 251 -16.13 5.65 29.26
C PHE A 251 -15.80 5.96 30.73
N ILE A 252 -14.93 5.15 31.36
CA ILE A 252 -14.55 5.33 32.76
C ILE A 252 -13.47 6.42 32.91
N SER A 253 -12.43 6.39 32.07
CA SER A 253 -11.34 7.37 32.14
C SER A 253 -11.68 8.70 31.48
N TRP A 254 -12.73 8.74 30.66
CA TRP A 254 -13.13 9.88 29.82
C TRP A 254 -12.01 10.34 28.86
N GLU A 255 -11.08 9.44 28.56
CA GLU A 255 -10.02 9.67 27.59
C GLU A 255 -10.50 9.28 26.20
N LEU A 256 -10.41 10.24 25.26
CA LEU A 256 -10.87 10.01 23.89
C LEU A 256 -10.01 8.93 23.19
N PRO A 257 -10.61 8.10 22.32
CA PRO A 257 -9.94 6.99 21.69
C PRO A 257 -8.78 7.44 20.80
N THR A 258 -7.69 6.67 20.84
CA THR A 258 -6.56 6.83 19.95
C THR A 258 -6.91 6.46 18.52
N GLY A 259 -6.14 6.95 17.56
CA GLY A 259 -6.42 6.71 16.14
C GLY A 259 -6.39 5.27 15.65
N TRP A 260 -5.82 4.35 16.40
CA TRP A 260 -5.77 2.92 16.08
C TRP A 260 -7.13 2.24 16.12
N VAL A 261 -8.08 2.76 16.92
CA VAL A 261 -9.43 2.20 17.06
C VAL A 261 -10.15 2.09 15.73
N SER A 262 -10.02 3.09 14.86
CA SER A 262 -10.68 3.06 13.55
C SER A 262 -10.25 1.86 12.70
N TRP A 263 -8.96 1.53 12.68
CA TRP A 263 -8.45 0.36 11.96
C TRP A 263 -8.96 -0.95 12.54
N LEU A 264 -9.01 -1.04 13.87
CA LEU A 264 -9.50 -2.21 14.58
C LEU A 264 -10.99 -2.45 14.29
N VAL A 265 -11.80 -1.40 14.28
CA VAL A 265 -13.24 -1.51 13.97
C VAL A 265 -13.47 -1.84 12.50
N VAL A 266 -12.67 -1.32 11.57
CA VAL A 266 -12.73 -1.71 10.14
C VAL A 266 -12.41 -3.19 9.97
N ALA A 267 -11.37 -3.70 10.65
CA ALA A 267 -11.03 -5.12 10.62
C ALA A 267 -12.15 -6.00 11.21
N LEU A 268 -12.77 -5.55 12.33
CA LEU A 268 -13.94 -6.19 12.93
C LEU A 268 -15.10 -6.28 11.93
N MET A 269 -15.39 -5.19 11.23
CA MET A 269 -16.47 -5.15 10.25
C MET A 269 -16.20 -6.06 9.04
N ALA A 270 -14.96 -6.09 8.56
CA ALA A 270 -14.54 -7.00 7.50
C ALA A 270 -14.72 -8.47 7.92
N GLY A 271 -14.34 -8.81 9.16
CA GLY A 271 -14.59 -10.14 9.74
C GLY A 271 -16.07 -10.47 9.86
N CYS A 272 -16.90 -9.52 10.29
CA CYS A 272 -18.35 -9.67 10.35
C CYS A 272 -18.93 -10.00 8.96
N ILE A 273 -18.59 -9.23 7.95
CA ILE A 273 -19.03 -9.46 6.56
C ILE A 273 -18.55 -10.84 6.07
N ALA A 274 -17.29 -11.19 6.31
CA ALA A 274 -16.75 -12.49 5.90
C ALA A 274 -17.50 -13.68 6.53
N ILE A 275 -17.84 -13.59 7.82
CA ILE A 275 -18.63 -14.61 8.52
C ILE A 275 -20.05 -14.71 7.93
N GLU A 276 -20.71 -13.56 7.69
CA GLU A 276 -22.04 -13.53 7.10
C GLU A 276 -22.07 -14.16 5.70
N PHE A 277 -21.08 -13.83 4.86
CA PHE A 277 -20.95 -14.43 3.54
C PHE A 277 -20.66 -15.94 3.63
N GLY A 278 -19.76 -16.35 4.51
CA GLY A 278 -19.38 -17.77 4.65
C GLY A 278 -20.50 -18.66 5.19
N LEU A 279 -21.32 -18.16 6.12
CA LEU A 279 -22.47 -18.90 6.69
C LEU A 279 -23.72 -18.86 5.79
N TYR A 280 -23.75 -18.02 4.75
CA TYR A 280 -24.94 -17.79 3.93
C TYR A 280 -25.56 -19.09 3.36
N PRO A 281 -24.83 -19.99 2.65
CA PRO A 281 -25.42 -21.19 2.07
C PRO A 281 -25.88 -22.19 3.12
N VAL A 282 -25.11 -22.38 4.20
CA VAL A 282 -25.45 -23.29 5.30
C VAL A 282 -26.75 -22.85 5.97
N ARG A 283 -26.92 -21.55 6.18
CA ARG A 283 -28.11 -20.97 6.80
C ARG A 283 -29.37 -21.18 5.96
N ILE A 284 -29.24 -21.05 4.62
CA ILE A 284 -30.39 -21.28 3.73
C ILE A 284 -30.76 -22.74 3.65
N GLN A 285 -29.78 -23.65 3.66
CA GLN A 285 -29.99 -25.08 3.53
C GLN A 285 -30.50 -25.72 4.85
N GLU A 286 -29.78 -25.50 5.94
CA GLU A 286 -29.99 -26.28 7.18
C GLU A 286 -30.86 -25.56 8.20
N LYS A 287 -31.08 -24.24 8.10
CA LYS A 287 -31.87 -23.42 9.04
C LYS A 287 -31.56 -23.68 10.52
N LYS A 288 -30.30 -24.03 10.85
CA LYS A 288 -29.88 -24.23 12.23
C LYS A 288 -30.06 -22.92 13.03
N PRO A 289 -30.71 -22.98 14.22
CA PRO A 289 -31.03 -21.78 15.00
C PRO A 289 -29.77 -20.97 15.39
N ILE A 290 -28.62 -21.65 15.54
CA ILE A 290 -27.35 -20.99 15.87
C ILE A 290 -26.87 -20.10 14.74
N ASN A 291 -27.00 -20.52 13.48
CA ASN A 291 -26.56 -19.74 12.33
C ASN A 291 -27.45 -18.52 12.10
N GLU A 292 -28.75 -18.65 12.36
CA GLU A 292 -29.68 -17.52 12.32
C GLU A 292 -29.43 -16.54 13.48
N TRP A 293 -29.07 -17.05 14.66
CA TRP A 293 -28.71 -16.26 15.81
C TRP A 293 -27.43 -15.43 15.53
N ILE A 294 -26.39 -16.07 15.00
CA ILE A 294 -25.13 -15.38 14.62
C ILE A 294 -25.42 -14.26 13.61
N ALA A 295 -26.13 -14.56 12.52
CA ALA A 295 -26.45 -13.61 11.47
C ALA A 295 -27.26 -12.38 11.96
N ARG A 296 -28.01 -12.54 13.05
CA ARG A 296 -28.77 -11.44 13.63
C ARG A 296 -27.94 -10.64 14.63
N TRP A 297 -27.22 -11.34 15.51
CA TRP A 297 -26.59 -10.69 16.66
C TRP A 297 -25.17 -10.19 16.36
N LEU A 298 -24.43 -10.84 15.47
CA LEU A 298 -23.07 -10.41 15.15
C LEU A 298 -23.04 -8.98 14.59
N PRO A 299 -23.84 -8.61 13.56
CA PRO A 299 -23.89 -7.22 13.10
C PRO A 299 -24.40 -6.24 14.18
N ALA A 300 -25.35 -6.66 15.03
CA ALA A 300 -25.85 -5.85 16.14
C ALA A 300 -24.76 -5.55 17.18
N LEU A 301 -23.91 -6.53 17.50
CA LEU A 301 -22.77 -6.37 18.39
C LEU A 301 -21.67 -5.46 17.81
N VAL A 302 -21.58 -5.33 16.50
CA VAL A 302 -20.62 -4.42 15.86
C VAL A 302 -21.08 -2.97 15.93
N LEU A 303 -22.38 -2.68 15.97
CA LEU A 303 -22.91 -1.31 15.96
C LEU A 303 -22.34 -0.37 17.04
N PRO A 304 -22.21 -0.76 18.34
CA PRO A 304 -21.59 0.09 19.34
C PRO A 304 -20.11 0.42 19.02
N MET A 305 -19.38 -0.49 18.37
CA MET A 305 -18.01 -0.25 17.97
C MET A 305 -17.93 0.76 16.81
N LEU A 306 -18.92 0.78 15.91
CA LEU A 306 -19.02 1.83 14.89
C LEU A 306 -19.27 3.22 15.52
N VAL A 307 -20.04 3.30 16.62
CA VAL A 307 -20.20 4.56 17.37
C VAL A 307 -18.85 5.02 17.94
N LEU A 308 -18.08 4.11 18.54
CA LEU A 308 -16.74 4.43 19.05
C LEU A 308 -15.81 4.92 17.92
N MET A 309 -15.87 4.28 16.76
CA MET A 309 -15.15 4.72 15.57
C MET A 309 -15.59 6.11 15.12
N THR A 310 -16.89 6.41 15.13
CA THR A 310 -17.43 7.75 14.78
C THR A 310 -16.86 8.83 15.68
N ILE A 311 -16.84 8.59 17.01
CA ILE A 311 -16.25 9.52 17.98
C ILE A 311 -14.78 9.79 17.66
N GLY A 312 -14.01 8.74 17.40
CA GLY A 312 -12.60 8.86 17.01
C GLY A 312 -12.38 9.62 15.69
N ILE A 313 -13.26 9.43 14.70
CA ILE A 313 -13.21 10.16 13.43
C ILE A 313 -13.51 11.64 13.64
N ILE A 314 -14.58 11.99 14.37
CA ILE A 314 -14.97 13.39 14.64
C ILE A 314 -13.85 14.13 15.36
N ARG A 315 -13.25 13.52 16.39
CA ARG A 315 -12.07 14.09 17.05
C ARG A 315 -10.98 14.44 16.07
N ARG A 316 -10.60 13.50 15.19
CA ARG A 316 -9.55 13.71 14.21
C ARG A 316 -9.88 14.78 13.15
N PHE A 317 -11.15 14.95 12.81
CA PHE A 317 -11.57 16.07 11.96
C PHE A 317 -11.36 17.40 12.65
N ASN A 318 -11.67 17.49 13.95
CA ASN A 318 -11.52 18.72 14.74
C ASN A 318 -10.03 19.06 14.95
N ASP A 319 -9.20 18.05 15.28
CA ASP A 319 -7.78 18.27 15.61
C ASP A 319 -6.92 18.58 14.37
N TYR A 320 -7.19 17.92 13.26
CA TYR A 320 -6.28 17.94 12.09
C TYR A 320 -6.94 18.35 10.76
N GLY A 321 -8.23 18.69 10.77
CA GLY A 321 -8.97 19.12 9.58
C GLY A 321 -9.31 18.00 8.58
N VAL A 322 -9.65 18.37 7.34
CA VAL A 322 -10.14 17.48 6.28
C VAL A 322 -8.97 16.91 5.49
N THR A 323 -8.90 15.57 5.37
CA THR A 323 -7.95 14.85 4.50
C THR A 323 -8.66 13.78 3.69
N ILE A 324 -8.07 13.34 2.57
CA ILE A 324 -8.62 12.27 1.71
C ILE A 324 -8.96 11.02 2.53
N ASN A 325 -8.02 10.56 3.35
CA ASN A 325 -8.19 9.33 4.15
C ASN A 325 -9.33 9.45 5.16
N ARG A 326 -9.56 10.64 5.75
CA ARG A 326 -10.65 10.86 6.71
C ARG A 326 -12.01 10.90 6.03
N LEU A 327 -12.09 11.47 4.83
CA LEU A 327 -13.33 11.45 4.03
C LEU A 327 -13.71 10.01 3.66
N TYR A 328 -12.75 9.19 3.22
CA TYR A 328 -13.01 7.76 2.99
C TYR A 328 -13.39 7.02 4.26
N LEU A 329 -12.75 7.32 5.37
CA LEU A 329 -13.01 6.65 6.65
C LEU A 329 -14.41 6.94 7.18
N ILE A 330 -14.89 8.19 7.11
CA ILE A 330 -16.26 8.53 7.51
C ILE A 330 -17.30 7.90 6.57
N THR A 331 -17.02 7.90 5.27
CA THR A 331 -17.90 7.25 4.28
C THR A 331 -17.98 5.75 4.50
N LEU A 332 -16.84 5.10 4.76
CA LEU A 332 -16.78 3.68 5.11
C LEU A 332 -17.55 3.41 6.41
N ASN A 333 -17.42 4.26 7.41
CA ASN A 333 -18.15 4.12 8.67
C ASN A 333 -19.66 4.22 8.46
N ILE A 334 -20.14 5.21 7.69
CA ILE A 334 -21.56 5.33 7.34
C ILE A 334 -22.05 4.09 6.58
N TRP A 335 -21.26 3.61 5.60
CA TRP A 335 -21.59 2.40 4.87
C TRP A 335 -21.64 1.17 5.79
N CYS A 336 -20.73 1.04 6.75
CA CYS A 336 -20.76 -0.03 7.75
C CYS A 336 -22.03 0.02 8.60
N TYR A 337 -22.52 1.20 9.01
CA TYR A 337 -23.82 1.33 9.67
C TYR A 337 -24.96 0.81 8.79
N ILE A 338 -24.99 1.22 7.52
CA ILE A 338 -26.01 0.78 6.56
C ILE A 338 -25.96 -0.76 6.43
N VAL A 339 -24.77 -1.35 6.35
CA VAL A 339 -24.61 -2.81 6.24
C VAL A 339 -25.08 -3.50 7.51
N CYS A 340 -24.65 -3.09 8.69
CA CYS A 340 -25.07 -3.71 9.95
C CYS A 340 -26.58 -3.61 10.14
N ILE A 341 -27.15 -2.44 9.95
CA ILE A 341 -28.59 -2.20 10.06
C ILE A 341 -29.35 -3.04 9.03
N GLY A 342 -28.88 -3.03 7.77
CA GLY A 342 -29.47 -3.82 6.70
C GLY A 342 -29.45 -5.32 6.99
N LEU A 343 -28.34 -5.88 7.48
CA LEU A 343 -28.23 -7.30 7.87
C LEU A 343 -29.18 -7.65 9.01
N VAL A 344 -29.27 -6.82 10.04
CA VAL A 344 -30.19 -7.04 11.18
C VAL A 344 -31.65 -7.05 10.72
N PHE A 345 -32.07 -6.05 9.95
CA PHE A 345 -33.48 -5.95 9.51
C PHE A 345 -33.86 -6.99 8.48
N THR A 346 -32.99 -7.28 7.53
CA THR A 346 -33.26 -8.30 6.50
C THR A 346 -33.01 -9.74 6.99
N LYS A 347 -32.51 -9.90 8.22
CA LYS A 347 -32.03 -11.18 8.76
C LYS A 347 -31.02 -11.84 7.81
N ALA A 348 -30.21 -11.00 7.18
CA ALA A 348 -29.21 -11.37 6.18
C ALA A 348 -29.73 -12.36 5.09
N ARG A 349 -30.98 -12.21 4.67
CA ARG A 349 -31.57 -13.03 3.59
C ARG A 349 -30.98 -12.73 2.22
N ARG A 350 -30.44 -11.55 2.04
CA ARG A 350 -29.69 -11.13 0.85
C ARG A 350 -28.37 -10.51 1.26
N ILE A 351 -27.32 -10.82 0.53
CA ILE A 351 -25.95 -10.37 0.82
C ILE A 351 -25.29 -9.71 -0.39
N SER A 352 -25.75 -9.98 -1.63
CA SER A 352 -25.12 -9.44 -2.85
C SER A 352 -25.19 -7.92 -2.95
N TRP A 353 -26.14 -7.26 -2.27
CA TRP A 353 -26.22 -5.80 -2.23
C TRP A 353 -25.04 -5.15 -1.51
N ILE A 354 -24.32 -5.87 -0.63
CA ILE A 354 -23.17 -5.37 0.12
C ILE A 354 -22.01 -5.00 -0.83
N PRO A 355 -21.45 -5.92 -1.65
CA PRO A 355 -20.40 -5.56 -2.60
C PRO A 355 -20.88 -4.59 -3.69
N ILE A 356 -22.14 -4.67 -4.10
CA ILE A 356 -22.72 -3.75 -5.09
C ILE A 356 -22.73 -2.32 -4.54
N SER A 357 -23.30 -2.11 -3.33
CA SER A 357 -23.38 -0.78 -2.71
C SER A 357 -21.99 -0.22 -2.42
N PHE A 358 -21.04 -1.07 -1.99
CA PHE A 358 -19.65 -0.67 -1.79
C PHE A 358 -19.00 -0.18 -3.09
N SER A 359 -19.12 -0.95 -4.17
CA SER A 359 -18.58 -0.59 -5.49
C SER A 359 -19.12 0.73 -6.00
N ILE A 360 -20.44 0.92 -5.91
CA ILE A 360 -21.11 2.15 -6.35
C ILE A 360 -20.65 3.34 -5.50
N LEU A 361 -20.65 3.20 -4.18
CA LEU A 361 -20.25 4.27 -3.26
C LEU A 361 -18.79 4.68 -3.50
N PHE A 362 -17.90 3.70 -3.65
CA PHE A 362 -16.49 3.95 -3.86
C PHE A 362 -16.21 4.61 -5.22
N LEU A 363 -16.91 4.19 -6.29
CA LEU A 363 -16.83 4.85 -7.60
C LEU A 363 -17.33 6.29 -7.53
N LEU A 364 -18.49 6.55 -6.92
CA LEU A 364 -19.06 7.89 -6.83
C LEU A 364 -18.14 8.86 -6.06
N THR A 365 -17.49 8.39 -5.00
CA THR A 365 -16.61 9.24 -4.18
C THR A 365 -15.21 9.43 -4.77
N SER A 366 -14.81 8.61 -5.74
CA SER A 366 -13.43 8.56 -6.27
C SER A 366 -13.32 8.99 -7.73
N ALA A 367 -14.25 8.58 -8.60
CA ALA A 367 -14.13 8.72 -10.05
C ALA A 367 -14.89 9.94 -10.62
N LEU A 368 -15.80 10.55 -9.86
CA LEU A 368 -16.49 11.74 -10.32
C LEU A 368 -15.56 12.98 -10.33
N PRO A 369 -15.86 14.01 -11.15
CA PRO A 369 -15.08 15.26 -11.15
C PRO A 369 -15.02 15.94 -9.78
N VAL A 370 -16.08 15.82 -8.98
CA VAL A 370 -16.10 16.24 -7.57
C VAL A 370 -15.90 15.00 -6.72
N ASN A 371 -14.66 14.64 -6.48
CA ASN A 371 -14.23 13.50 -5.67
C ASN A 371 -13.55 13.96 -4.38
N TYR A 372 -13.25 13.02 -3.47
CA TYR A 372 -12.66 13.36 -2.18
C TYR A 372 -11.26 13.95 -2.29
N ALA A 373 -10.50 13.63 -3.31
CA ALA A 373 -9.20 14.25 -3.55
C ALA A 373 -9.35 15.71 -3.97
N SER A 374 -10.24 16.02 -4.92
CA SER A 374 -10.52 17.39 -5.36
C SER A 374 -11.15 18.25 -4.24
N ILE A 375 -12.07 17.68 -3.46
CA ILE A 375 -12.66 18.36 -2.28
C ILE A 375 -11.57 18.70 -1.27
N THR A 376 -10.73 17.73 -0.90
CA THR A 376 -9.64 17.97 0.07
C THR A 376 -8.66 19.02 -0.42
N ARG A 377 -8.22 18.93 -1.69
CA ARG A 377 -7.35 19.93 -2.30
C ARG A 377 -7.94 21.33 -2.19
N ASN A 378 -9.21 21.49 -2.59
CA ASN A 378 -9.88 22.80 -2.60
C ASN A 378 -10.03 23.37 -1.18
N ILE A 379 -10.43 22.55 -0.20
CA ILE A 379 -10.58 22.98 1.19
C ILE A 379 -9.23 23.40 1.79
N MET A 380 -8.18 22.59 1.61
CA MET A 380 -6.85 22.91 2.13
C MET A 380 -6.27 24.15 1.47
N ARG A 381 -6.36 24.25 0.13
CA ARG A 381 -5.90 25.40 -0.62
C ARG A 381 -6.64 26.67 -0.19
N SER A 382 -7.95 26.64 -0.12
CA SER A 382 -8.79 27.78 0.32
C SER A 382 -8.43 28.23 1.75
N SER A 383 -8.12 27.29 2.64
CA SER A 383 -7.67 27.59 4.00
C SER A 383 -6.33 28.32 4.02
N VAL A 384 -5.36 27.88 3.22
CA VAL A 384 -4.04 28.53 3.10
C VAL A 384 -4.17 29.90 2.44
N GLU A 385 -4.94 30.02 1.37
CA GLU A 385 -5.19 31.32 0.69
C GLU A 385 -5.85 32.33 1.62
N LYS A 386 -6.73 31.88 2.53
CA LYS A 386 -7.36 32.76 3.52
C LYS A 386 -6.34 33.37 4.49
N GLU A 387 -5.37 32.56 4.95
CA GLU A 387 -4.31 33.07 5.83
C GLU A 387 -3.33 33.99 5.06
N LEU A 388 -2.98 33.66 3.81
CA LEU A 388 -2.15 34.50 2.95
C LEU A 388 -2.78 35.86 2.65
N LYS A 389 -4.09 35.91 2.39
CA LYS A 389 -4.80 37.18 2.14
C LYS A 389 -4.79 38.15 3.33
N ARG A 390 -4.56 37.65 4.56
CA ARG A 390 -4.44 38.49 5.75
C ARG A 390 -3.12 39.25 5.83
N THR A 391 -2.12 38.83 5.06
CA THR A 391 -0.75 39.36 5.15
C THR A 391 -0.41 40.42 4.11
N ASN A 392 -1.27 40.66 3.12
CA ASN A 392 -1.01 41.56 1.98
C ASN A 392 0.32 41.34 1.23
N LEU A 393 0.90 40.14 1.34
CA LEU A 393 2.14 39.80 0.65
C LEU A 393 1.89 39.53 -0.85
N LYS A 394 2.89 39.86 -1.69
CA LYS A 394 2.80 39.62 -3.12
C LYS A 394 3.10 38.15 -3.43
N LEU A 395 2.20 37.50 -4.13
CA LEU A 395 2.34 36.10 -4.53
C LEU A 395 3.03 35.95 -5.89
N PRO A 396 3.77 34.85 -6.15
CA PRO A 396 4.15 33.79 -5.20
C PRO A 396 5.20 34.28 -4.18
N LEU A 397 5.15 33.75 -2.94
CA LEU A 397 6.13 34.05 -1.90
C LEU A 397 7.49 33.45 -2.25
N THR A 398 8.55 34.24 -2.11
CA THR A 398 9.92 33.71 -2.12
C THR A 398 10.19 32.89 -0.86
N ARG A 399 11.27 32.12 -0.82
CA ARG A 399 11.66 31.34 0.36
C ARG A 399 11.78 32.21 1.62
N GLU A 400 12.50 33.34 1.50
CA GLU A 400 12.69 34.28 2.62
C GLU A 400 11.34 34.83 3.12
N GLN A 401 10.47 35.27 2.20
CA GLN A 401 9.15 35.80 2.55
C GLN A 401 8.26 34.74 3.19
N TYR A 402 8.39 33.47 2.78
CA TYR A 402 7.66 32.37 3.40
C TYR A 402 8.16 32.11 4.82
N ASP A 403 9.47 32.07 5.02
CA ASP A 403 10.09 31.81 6.33
C ASP A 403 9.76 32.97 7.31
N ASP A 404 9.89 34.25 6.90
CA ASP A 404 9.53 35.43 7.69
C ASP A 404 8.04 35.43 8.06
N TRP A 405 7.17 35.06 7.09
CA TRP A 405 5.74 34.96 7.34
C TRP A 405 5.43 33.87 8.37
N MET A 406 6.04 32.69 8.24
CA MET A 406 5.85 31.60 9.19
C MET A 406 6.33 31.95 10.59
N GLU A 407 7.43 32.70 10.74
CA GLU A 407 7.92 33.21 12.02
C GLU A 407 6.99 34.28 12.64
N SER A 408 6.26 35.03 11.82
CA SER A 408 5.29 36.05 12.27
C SER A 408 3.97 35.48 12.79
N LEU A 409 3.67 34.22 12.47
CA LEU A 409 2.42 33.55 12.88
C LEU A 409 2.54 32.96 14.29
N PRO A 410 1.42 32.86 15.05
CA PRO A 410 1.38 32.05 16.25
C PRO A 410 1.81 30.61 15.93
N THR A 411 2.61 29.99 16.79
CA THR A 411 3.22 28.66 16.56
C THR A 411 2.21 27.61 16.08
N GLU A 412 1.04 27.56 16.71
CA GLU A 412 -0.03 26.61 16.33
C GLU A 412 -0.54 26.85 14.89
N THR A 413 -0.73 28.11 14.51
CA THR A 413 -1.18 28.50 13.16
C THR A 413 -0.10 28.20 12.14
N ALA A 414 1.16 28.50 12.45
CA ALA A 414 2.30 28.22 11.59
C ALA A 414 2.44 26.72 11.29
N VAL A 415 2.31 25.87 12.32
CA VAL A 415 2.30 24.40 12.17
C VAL A 415 1.18 23.94 11.26
N GLN A 416 -0.04 24.41 11.49
CA GLN A 416 -1.21 24.04 10.67
C GLN A 416 -1.07 24.46 9.22
N VAL A 417 -0.58 25.66 8.95
CA VAL A 417 -0.36 26.19 7.59
C VAL A 417 0.73 25.41 6.87
N ASN A 418 1.86 25.19 7.54
CA ASN A 418 2.98 24.41 7.00
C ASN A 418 2.57 22.97 6.67
N ASP A 419 1.80 22.31 7.54
CA ASP A 419 1.29 20.96 7.32
C ASP A 419 0.34 20.89 6.12
N LYS A 420 -0.49 21.93 5.90
CA LYS A 420 -1.35 22.03 4.72
C LYS A 420 -0.55 22.20 3.44
N PHE A 421 0.49 23.06 3.43
CA PHE A 421 1.40 23.19 2.28
C PHE A 421 2.12 21.88 1.98
N ARG A 422 2.64 21.21 3.02
CA ARG A 422 3.30 19.91 2.89
C ARG A 422 2.35 18.85 2.34
N TYR A 423 1.11 18.81 2.84
CA TYR A 423 0.09 17.89 2.34
C TYR A 423 -0.27 18.16 0.88
N LEU A 424 -0.51 19.42 0.50
CA LEU A 424 -0.80 19.83 -0.87
C LEU A 424 0.33 19.43 -1.81
N ARG A 425 1.58 19.71 -1.43
CA ARG A 425 2.75 19.34 -2.21
C ARG A 425 2.91 17.83 -2.39
N ASN A 426 2.77 17.08 -1.30
CA ASN A 426 3.04 15.63 -1.30
C ASN A 426 1.95 14.83 -2.03
N TRP A 427 0.69 15.24 -1.88
CA TRP A 427 -0.45 14.53 -2.48
C TRP A 427 -0.85 15.06 -3.86
N PHE A 428 -0.77 16.36 -4.08
CA PHE A 428 -1.24 16.98 -5.31
C PHE A 428 -0.13 17.58 -6.17
N GLY A 429 1.12 17.38 -5.77
CA GLY A 429 2.28 17.87 -6.49
C GLY A 429 2.49 19.39 -6.38
N ARG A 430 3.63 19.83 -6.89
CA ARG A 430 4.04 21.22 -6.77
C ARG A 430 3.15 22.21 -7.53
N LYS A 431 2.56 21.80 -8.64
CA LYS A 431 1.62 22.63 -9.40
C LYS A 431 0.42 23.11 -8.58
N SER A 432 0.04 22.39 -7.54
CA SER A 432 -1.10 22.75 -6.67
C SER A 432 -0.84 23.99 -5.82
N ILE A 433 0.41 24.40 -5.64
CA ILE A 433 0.85 25.50 -4.79
C ILE A 433 1.83 26.47 -5.49
N ALA A 434 2.10 26.27 -6.79
CA ALA A 434 3.12 27.04 -7.53
C ALA A 434 2.81 28.52 -7.67
N ASP A 435 1.55 28.90 -7.62
CA ASP A 435 1.07 30.28 -7.63
C ASP A 435 1.06 30.94 -6.23
N LEU A 436 1.25 30.15 -5.17
CA LEU A 436 1.28 30.62 -3.79
C LEU A 436 2.70 30.77 -3.25
N VAL A 437 3.60 29.84 -3.60
CA VAL A 437 4.96 29.78 -3.06
C VAL A 437 5.94 29.31 -4.13
N ASP A 438 7.10 29.98 -4.21
CA ASP A 438 8.14 29.73 -5.20
C ASP A 438 8.81 28.34 -5.07
N LYS A 439 9.57 27.95 -6.12
CA LYS A 439 10.20 26.62 -6.25
C LYS A 439 11.17 26.30 -5.12
N ASP A 440 11.82 27.28 -4.55
CA ASP A 440 12.89 27.11 -3.58
C ASP A 440 12.42 27.08 -2.12
N ALA A 441 11.12 27.32 -1.87
CA ALA A 441 10.56 27.20 -0.54
C ALA A 441 10.57 25.74 -0.06
N SER A 442 11.23 25.50 1.04
CA SER A 442 11.27 24.19 1.71
C SER A 442 10.24 24.16 2.84
N PHE A 443 9.30 23.22 2.76
CA PHE A 443 8.35 22.99 3.85
C PHE A 443 9.02 22.08 4.87
N TYR A 444 9.35 22.64 6.01
CA TYR A 444 10.00 21.91 7.10
C TYR A 444 9.08 20.82 7.67
N SER A 445 9.66 19.79 8.26
CA SER A 445 8.89 18.83 9.05
C SER A 445 8.30 19.57 10.25
N SER A 446 7.07 19.24 10.64
CA SER A 446 6.37 19.80 11.82
C SER A 446 7.19 19.73 13.11
N LYS A 447 8.23 18.90 13.17
CA LYS A 447 9.18 18.83 14.28
C LYS A 447 9.92 20.16 14.56
N ASN A 448 10.04 21.05 13.57
CA ASN A 448 10.75 22.31 13.72
C ASN A 448 9.89 23.44 14.31
N TYR A 449 8.55 23.30 14.30
CA TYR A 449 7.62 24.29 14.84
C TYR A 449 6.94 23.84 16.13
N GLY A 450 7.50 22.85 16.84
CA GLY A 450 6.90 22.34 18.07
C GLY A 450 5.51 21.78 17.84
N THR A 451 5.40 20.58 17.27
CA THR A 451 4.10 19.90 17.22
C THR A 451 3.66 19.60 18.64
N THR A 452 2.57 20.21 19.05
CA THR A 452 1.73 19.74 20.14
C THR A 452 1.01 18.45 19.74
N ASP A 453 1.76 17.41 19.36
CA ASP A 453 1.26 16.06 19.53
C ASP A 453 1.39 15.78 21.01
N THR A 454 0.28 15.95 21.71
CA THR A 454 0.06 15.57 23.10
C THR A 454 0.05 14.04 23.24
N THR A 455 1.14 13.42 22.87
CA THR A 455 1.66 12.24 23.50
C THR A 455 2.95 12.70 24.19
N ASP A 456 2.99 12.59 25.47
CA ASP A 456 4.01 12.98 26.47
C ASP A 456 5.47 12.59 26.14
N ASP A 457 5.72 12.10 24.94
CA ASP A 457 6.99 11.55 24.45
C ASP A 457 7.73 12.43 23.41
N SER A 458 7.08 13.45 22.78
CA SER A 458 7.70 14.22 21.70
C SER A 458 8.72 15.25 22.19
N ASP A 459 8.51 15.85 23.35
CA ASP A 459 9.45 16.80 23.97
C ASP A 459 10.75 16.15 24.46
N SER A 460 10.82 14.84 24.45
CA SER A 460 11.97 14.07 24.89
C SER A 460 12.87 13.57 23.77
N PHE A 461 12.41 13.69 22.50
CA PHE A 461 13.17 13.22 21.34
C PHE A 461 14.05 14.33 20.77
N VAL A 462 15.36 14.10 20.75
CA VAL A 462 16.37 15.02 20.22
C VAL A 462 16.97 14.41 18.97
N SER A 463 17.05 15.18 17.89
CA SER A 463 17.65 14.78 16.61
C SER A 463 18.58 15.87 16.11
N TYR A 464 19.84 15.52 15.90
CA TYR A 464 20.85 16.36 15.26
C TYR A 464 21.23 15.76 13.91
N SER A 465 21.38 16.56 12.85
CA SER A 465 21.82 16.07 11.55
C SER A 465 22.62 17.10 10.79
N GLY A 466 23.65 16.66 10.08
CA GLY A 466 24.46 17.51 9.21
C GLY A 466 24.94 16.75 7.97
N LYS A 467 25.04 17.46 6.85
CA LYS A 467 25.57 16.92 5.59
C LYS A 467 26.45 17.96 4.90
N SER A 468 27.61 17.51 4.44
CA SER A 468 28.52 18.31 3.62
C SER A 468 28.02 18.40 2.16
N SER A 469 28.46 19.40 1.38
CA SER A 469 28.09 19.54 -0.04
C SER A 469 28.54 18.32 -0.86
N HIS A 470 27.85 18.04 -1.97
CA HIS A 470 28.08 16.86 -2.83
C HIS A 470 29.47 16.76 -3.47
N GLN A 471 30.28 17.83 -3.43
CA GLN A 471 31.64 17.85 -3.96
C GLN A 471 32.63 18.27 -2.86
N VAL A 472 33.09 17.30 -2.07
CA VAL A 472 34.18 17.52 -1.13
C VAL A 472 35.47 17.10 -1.82
N SER A 473 36.37 18.06 -2.10
CA SER A 473 37.74 17.76 -2.50
C SER A 473 38.47 17.17 -1.29
N ILE A 474 38.85 15.90 -1.37
CA ILE A 474 39.52 15.18 -0.29
C ILE A 474 41.02 15.28 -0.55
N GLN A 475 41.72 16.06 0.26
CA GLN A 475 43.18 16.00 0.32
C GLN A 475 43.59 15.02 1.41
N ILE A 476 44.36 14.02 1.03
CA ILE A 476 44.93 13.04 1.99
C ILE A 476 45.91 13.82 2.86
N PRO A 477 45.74 13.84 4.21
CA PRO A 477 46.65 14.56 5.10
C PRO A 477 48.07 13.97 5.04
N ASP A 478 49.10 14.85 5.21
CA ASP A 478 50.48 14.42 5.21
C ASP A 478 50.76 13.29 6.20
N GLY A 479 51.41 12.24 5.74
CA GLY A 479 51.76 11.08 6.56
C GLY A 479 50.67 9.98 6.61
N TYR A 480 49.58 10.13 5.84
CA TYR A 480 48.56 9.07 5.65
C TYR A 480 48.65 8.50 4.25
N HIS A 481 48.52 7.17 4.11
CA HIS A 481 48.73 6.48 2.83
C HIS A 481 47.51 5.72 2.33
N GLN A 482 46.47 5.52 3.17
CA GLN A 482 45.26 4.82 2.81
C GLN A 482 44.03 5.61 3.28
N PHE A 483 42.95 5.54 2.51
CA PHE A 483 41.63 6.03 2.93
C PHE A 483 40.57 4.98 2.66
N ILE A 484 39.57 4.91 3.55
CA ILE A 484 38.44 3.97 3.48
C ILE A 484 37.17 4.80 3.62
N ALA A 485 36.23 4.67 2.69
CA ALA A 485 34.91 5.32 2.81
C ALA A 485 34.05 4.57 3.86
N ILE A 486 33.33 5.32 4.69
CA ILE A 486 32.39 4.77 5.67
C ILE A 486 31.03 5.45 5.47
N PRO A 487 29.92 4.71 5.26
CA PRO A 487 29.86 3.26 5.20
C PRO A 487 30.52 2.68 3.94
N ASP A 488 31.19 1.55 4.08
CA ASP A 488 31.78 0.82 2.96
C ASP A 488 30.64 0.22 2.11
N GLY A 489 30.58 0.54 0.87
CA GLY A 489 29.72 0.34 -0.30
C GLY A 489 28.47 -0.56 -0.27
N ASP A 490 28.24 -1.48 0.64
CA ASP A 490 27.15 -2.47 0.56
C ASP A 490 26.22 -2.59 1.79
N ILE A 491 26.28 -1.68 2.76
CA ILE A 491 25.47 -1.78 3.98
C ILE A 491 24.62 -0.52 4.15
N GLN A 492 23.44 -0.56 3.58
CA GLN A 492 22.38 0.46 3.63
C GLN A 492 21.85 0.57 5.03
N ASP A 493 22.07 0.68 6.10
CA ASP A 493 21.46 0.92 7.42
C ASP A 493 22.35 0.58 8.63
N ARG A 494 23.57 1.12 8.69
CA ARG A 494 24.32 1.05 9.94
C ARG A 494 24.01 2.25 10.86
N TYR A 495 23.08 2.04 11.79
CA TYR A 495 23.01 2.84 12.99
C TYR A 495 23.92 2.26 14.05
N PHE A 496 24.82 3.06 14.61
CA PHE A 496 25.53 2.72 15.82
C PHE A 496 24.59 2.93 17.00
N HIS A 497 24.37 1.89 17.80
CA HIS A 497 23.62 1.96 19.04
C HIS A 497 24.58 2.23 20.19
N ILE A 498 24.59 3.47 20.70
CA ILE A 498 25.47 3.90 21.79
C ILE A 498 24.66 3.98 23.08
N PRO A 499 25.12 3.39 24.21
CA PRO A 499 24.42 3.50 25.48
C PRO A 499 24.17 4.95 25.90
N TYR A 500 23.00 5.21 26.47
CA TYR A 500 22.57 6.58 26.87
C TYR A 500 23.54 7.27 27.84
N ASP A 501 24.24 6.51 28.69
CA ASP A 501 25.17 7.02 29.69
C ASP A 501 26.31 7.86 29.09
N TYR A 502 26.66 7.64 27.83
CA TYR A 502 27.67 8.46 27.12
C TYR A 502 27.22 9.89 26.82
N LEU A 503 25.91 10.19 26.88
CA LEU A 503 25.42 11.56 26.81
C LEU A 503 25.86 12.42 28.00
N GLU A 504 25.99 11.82 29.18
CA GLU A 504 26.45 12.52 30.41
C GLU A 504 27.94 12.89 30.33
N THR A 505 28.73 12.07 29.63
CA THR A 505 30.16 12.36 29.39
C THR A 505 30.38 13.33 28.24
N GLY A 506 29.38 13.51 27.35
CA GLY A 506 29.46 14.36 26.15
C GLY A 506 30.36 13.81 25.06
N ILE A 507 30.94 12.61 25.20
CA ILE A 507 31.84 11.98 24.23
C ILE A 507 31.28 10.64 23.78
N LEU A 508 30.99 10.52 22.49
CA LEU A 508 30.40 9.33 21.87
C LEU A 508 31.50 8.42 21.29
N PRO A 509 31.73 7.21 21.83
CA PRO A 509 32.65 6.25 21.24
C PRO A 509 32.00 5.50 20.09
N VAL A 510 32.56 5.58 18.89
CA VAL A 510 32.05 4.93 17.69
C VAL A 510 33.09 3.90 17.21
N PRO A 511 32.83 2.60 17.36
CA PRO A 511 33.74 1.57 16.86
C PRO A 511 33.62 1.42 15.36
N LEU A 512 34.73 1.63 14.65
CA LEU A 512 34.81 1.44 13.20
C LEU A 512 35.36 0.05 12.90
N THR A 513 34.52 -0.87 12.43
CA THR A 513 34.94 -2.19 11.96
C THR A 513 35.33 -2.09 10.49
N THR A 514 36.59 -2.28 10.15
CA THR A 514 37.05 -2.43 8.77
C THR A 514 37.28 -3.92 8.49
N GLN A 515 36.82 -4.43 7.33
CA GLN A 515 36.93 -5.85 6.94
C GLN A 515 38.38 -6.38 6.85
N THR A 516 39.38 -5.50 6.83
CA THR A 516 40.77 -5.85 6.61
C THR A 516 41.61 -6.07 7.87
N ASN A 517 41.13 -5.75 9.06
CA ASN A 517 41.89 -5.99 10.29
C ASN A 517 40.97 -6.15 11.50
N ASN A 518 41.16 -7.23 12.26
CA ASN A 518 40.42 -7.59 13.48
C ASN A 518 40.64 -6.63 14.69
N LYS A 519 41.17 -5.43 14.49
CA LYS A 519 41.29 -4.39 15.52
C LYS A 519 40.30 -3.27 15.23
N ASN A 520 39.31 -3.12 16.11
CA ASN A 520 38.35 -2.04 16.06
C ASN A 520 39.04 -0.71 16.36
N ASP A 521 39.17 0.15 15.37
CA ASP A 521 39.54 1.56 15.59
C ASP A 521 38.30 2.27 16.12
N THR A 522 38.40 2.93 17.27
CA THR A 522 37.29 3.70 17.87
C THR A 522 37.54 5.19 17.69
N ILE A 523 36.58 5.90 17.11
CA ILE A 523 36.57 7.35 17.09
C ILE A 523 35.76 7.90 18.24
N PHE A 524 36.22 9.02 18.80
CA PHE A 524 35.53 9.74 19.84
C PHE A 524 34.96 11.02 19.28
N ILE A 525 33.62 11.14 19.28
CA ILE A 525 32.91 12.29 18.74
C ILE A 525 32.35 13.10 19.90
N ASP A 526 32.75 14.36 19.99
CA ASP A 526 32.22 15.28 20.98
C ASP A 526 30.81 15.75 20.60
N LEU A 527 29.86 15.59 21.52
CA LEU A 527 28.47 15.97 21.35
C LEU A 527 28.30 17.47 21.06
N LYS A 528 29.07 18.32 21.73
CA LYS A 528 29.06 19.77 21.52
C LYS A 528 29.47 20.13 20.08
N THR A 529 30.40 19.36 19.53
CA THR A 529 30.81 19.52 18.12
C THR A 529 29.68 19.12 17.18
N MET A 530 28.93 18.05 17.48
CA MET A 530 27.75 17.65 16.69
C MET A 530 26.61 18.67 16.81
N GLU A 531 26.34 19.20 18.00
CA GLU A 531 25.35 20.28 18.18
C GLU A 531 25.72 21.54 17.40
N ALA A 532 27.01 21.91 17.37
CA ALA A 532 27.50 23.06 16.60
C ALA A 532 27.44 22.85 15.07
N LEU A 533 27.53 21.60 14.62
CA LEU A 533 27.42 21.18 13.23
C LEU A 533 25.98 20.94 12.79
N ASP A 534 25.04 20.94 13.71
CA ASP A 534 23.60 20.82 13.42
C ASP A 534 23.08 22.09 12.77
N ASN A 535 23.16 22.13 11.45
CA ASN A 535 22.82 23.30 10.64
C ASN A 535 21.42 23.17 10.04
N HIS A 536 20.38 23.44 10.85
CA HIS A 536 19.03 23.65 10.29
C HIS A 536 18.93 24.91 9.41
N LYS A 537 19.85 25.84 9.53
CA LYS A 537 19.88 27.09 8.72
C LYS A 537 20.71 27.01 7.43
N TYR A 538 21.69 26.12 7.32
CA TYR A 538 22.58 26.05 6.17
C TYR A 538 22.82 24.60 5.76
N ASN A 539 22.45 24.25 4.54
CA ASN A 539 22.60 22.90 3.95
C ASN A 539 24.06 22.43 3.72
N GLN A 540 25.04 23.01 4.37
CA GLN A 540 26.45 22.69 4.15
C GLN A 540 27.22 22.65 5.44
N MET A 541 27.50 21.45 5.92
CA MET A 541 28.41 21.20 7.04
C MET A 541 29.87 21.23 6.51
N PRO A 542 30.81 21.93 7.18
CA PRO A 542 32.23 21.81 6.83
C PRO A 542 32.74 20.40 7.18
N PRO A 543 33.59 19.78 6.34
CA PRO A 543 34.20 18.50 6.66
C PRO A 543 35.00 18.59 7.97
N THR A 544 34.57 17.86 8.98
CA THR A 544 35.14 17.94 10.34
C THR A 544 36.00 16.72 10.61
N ARG A 545 37.18 16.92 11.20
CA ARG A 545 38.17 15.88 11.47
C ARG A 545 38.12 15.44 12.92
N PHE A 546 38.04 14.12 13.13
CA PHE A 546 38.07 13.49 14.45
C PHE A 546 39.29 12.54 14.55
N LYS A 547 39.96 12.56 15.71
CA LYS A 547 41.06 11.65 15.99
C LYS A 547 40.53 10.30 16.45
N CYS A 548 41.22 9.22 16.08
CA CYS A 548 40.92 7.90 16.59
C CYS A 548 41.66 7.66 17.95
N ASN A 549 41.34 6.54 18.61
CA ASN A 549 42.02 6.08 19.81
C ASN A 549 43.52 5.75 19.57
N SER A 550 43.93 5.58 18.31
CA SER A 550 45.31 5.38 17.91
C SER A 550 45.78 6.56 17.04
N ASP A 551 47.01 7.03 17.23
CA ASP A 551 47.64 8.09 16.41
C ASP A 551 47.86 7.66 14.93
N ARG A 552 47.38 6.46 14.56
CA ARG A 552 47.54 5.87 13.22
C ARG A 552 46.35 6.14 12.31
N CYS A 553 45.26 6.66 12.81
CA CYS A 553 44.08 6.97 12.02
C CYS A 553 43.46 8.33 12.31
N LEU A 554 42.81 8.90 11.30
CA LEU A 554 42.07 10.17 11.34
C LEU A 554 40.75 9.96 10.60
N PHE A 555 39.64 10.36 11.19
CA PHE A 555 38.33 10.29 10.56
C PHE A 555 37.84 11.67 10.13
N MET A 556 37.40 11.79 8.88
CA MET A 556 36.78 12.99 8.35
C MET A 556 35.29 12.75 8.16
N LEU A 557 34.47 13.41 8.97
CA LEU A 557 33.01 13.33 8.93
C LEU A 557 32.46 14.17 7.78
N THR A 558 31.60 13.60 6.94
CA THR A 558 30.92 14.30 5.84
C THR A 558 29.40 14.35 6.02
N SER A 559 28.82 13.42 6.77
CA SER A 559 27.38 13.40 7.08
C SER A 559 27.17 12.69 8.42
N PHE A 560 26.19 13.13 9.17
CA PHE A 560 25.76 12.46 10.39
C PHE A 560 24.25 12.64 10.67
N SER A 561 23.69 11.71 11.43
CA SER A 561 22.37 11.80 12.07
C SER A 561 22.48 11.16 13.44
N LEU A 562 22.14 11.90 14.50
CA LEU A 562 22.12 11.45 15.88
C LEU A 562 20.71 11.62 16.44
N ASP A 563 20.09 10.52 16.84
CA ASP A 563 18.73 10.49 17.36
C ASP A 563 18.72 9.84 18.75
N TYR A 564 18.08 10.47 19.74
CA TYR A 564 17.89 9.90 21.08
C TYR A 564 16.66 10.46 21.80
N ASN A 565 16.16 9.72 22.81
CA ASN A 565 15.04 10.13 23.62
C ASN A 565 15.49 10.40 25.07
N LYS A 566 15.31 11.63 25.55
CA LYS A 566 15.71 12.07 26.90
C LYS A 566 14.91 11.40 28.01
N LYS A 567 13.63 11.07 27.79
CA LYS A 567 12.76 10.45 28.80
C LYS A 567 12.94 8.94 28.89
N ARG A 568 13.03 8.25 27.74
CA ARG A 568 13.17 6.79 27.70
C ARG A 568 14.57 6.33 28.05
N LYS A 569 15.56 7.21 27.92
CA LYS A 569 17.00 6.88 28.11
C LYS A 569 17.42 5.64 27.29
N ASP A 570 16.80 5.47 26.12
CA ASP A 570 17.14 4.39 25.17
C ASP A 570 18.52 4.64 24.56
N ALA A 571 19.13 3.60 24.00
CA ALA A 571 20.39 3.74 23.27
C ALA A 571 20.28 4.78 22.15
N LEU A 572 21.30 5.64 22.02
CA LEU A 572 21.39 6.61 20.95
C LEU A 572 21.54 5.90 19.60
N ARG A 573 20.86 6.40 18.59
CA ARG A 573 21.03 5.97 17.20
C ARG A 573 21.88 6.98 16.46
N LEU A 574 23.11 6.59 16.17
CA LEU A 574 24.06 7.43 15.44
C LEU A 574 24.34 6.81 14.05
N ARG A 575 24.17 7.61 13.02
CA ARG A 575 24.64 7.31 11.66
C ARG A 575 25.71 8.31 11.29
N ILE A 576 26.83 7.83 10.76
CA ILE A 576 27.91 8.67 10.27
C ILE A 576 28.34 8.20 8.89
N GLU A 577 28.73 9.18 8.05
CA GLU A 577 29.36 8.94 6.75
C GLU A 577 30.63 9.78 6.67
N GLY A 578 31.66 9.24 6.07
CA GLY A 578 32.94 9.95 5.99
C GLY A 578 34.07 9.09 5.46
N TYR A 579 35.29 9.56 5.69
CA TYR A 579 36.51 8.90 5.24
C TYR A 579 37.46 8.67 6.41
N LEU A 580 37.91 7.42 6.55
CA LEU A 580 38.94 7.03 7.51
C LEU A 580 40.29 6.99 6.81
N PHE A 581 41.23 7.83 7.27
CA PHE A 581 42.61 7.84 6.79
C PHE A 581 43.48 7.00 7.73
N LYS A 582 44.38 6.18 7.15
CA LYS A 582 45.35 5.34 7.87
C LYS A 582 46.77 5.68 7.47
N LYS A 583 47.68 5.71 8.47
CA LYS A 583 49.15 5.85 8.25
C LYS A 583 49.76 4.59 7.67
#